data_f12c0f319ad7d22e5fc2f22010c4fbb3
#
_entry.id   f12c0f319ad7d22e5fc2f22010c4fbb3
#
_cell.length_a   1.000
_cell.length_b   1.000
_cell.length_c   1.000
_cell.angle_alpha   90.00
_cell.angle_beta   90.00
_cell.angle_gamma   90.00
#
_symmetry.space_group_name_H-M   'P 1'
#
loop_
_entity.id
_entity.type
_entity.pdbx_description
1 polymer ?
#
loop_
_entity_poly.entity_id
_entity_poly.type
_entity_poly.pdbx_seq_one_letter_code
_entity_poly.pdbx_strand_id
1 'polypeptide(L)'
;KPARRPFHWPLEFPEVFARVRGGFDGMVGNPPFLGGQRITGVAGTAFRDWLVAHIAEGRRGSADLVAYFFLRAWSLLREGGGFGLLAVNTIAEGDTRQVGLEAMVGAGAVIHAAYPNEPWPGKAAVITSRVHVHKGGWRGARSLLGRPAPFISAFLSDREEWSLKRLAANKSLAYQGSNVVGIGFLLSESRA
;
A
#
# COMPACT_ATOMS: atom_id res chain seq x y z
N LYS A 1 -28.49 -5.95 4.77
CA LYS A 1 -27.34 -6.23 3.89
C LYS A 1 -27.14 -7.73 3.87
N PRO A 2 -26.86 -8.38 2.72
CA PRO A 2 -26.54 -9.79 2.72
C PRO A 2 -25.32 -10.04 3.60
N ALA A 3 -25.35 -11.15 4.36
CA ALA A 3 -24.24 -11.56 5.20
C ALA A 3 -22.99 -11.73 4.34
N ARG A 4 -21.92 -11.02 4.69
CA ARG A 4 -20.61 -11.20 4.03
C ARG A 4 -20.11 -12.59 4.43
N ARG A 5 -19.87 -13.44 3.45
CA ARG A 5 -19.18 -14.71 3.69
C ARG A 5 -17.68 -14.43 3.65
N PRO A 6 -16.94 -14.60 4.76
CA PRO A 6 -15.50 -14.45 4.76
C PRO A 6 -14.86 -15.54 3.91
N PHE A 7 -13.83 -15.18 3.15
CA PHE A 7 -13.03 -16.13 2.38
C PHE A 7 -11.77 -16.47 3.20
N HIS A 8 -11.62 -17.75 3.53
CA HIS A 8 -10.52 -18.23 4.35
C HIS A 8 -9.51 -18.99 3.50
N TRP A 9 -8.45 -18.32 3.07
CA TRP A 9 -7.42 -18.90 2.21
C TRP A 9 -6.92 -20.29 2.63
N PRO A 10 -6.59 -20.56 3.92
CA PRO A 10 -6.15 -21.89 4.32
C PRO A 10 -7.23 -22.97 4.24
N LEU A 11 -8.51 -22.61 4.33
CA LEU A 11 -9.61 -23.56 4.19
C LEU A 11 -9.96 -23.82 2.74
N GLU A 12 -9.82 -22.81 1.88
CA GLU A 12 -10.10 -22.94 0.44
C GLU A 12 -8.94 -23.60 -0.32
N PHE A 13 -7.71 -23.50 0.20
CA PHE A 13 -6.50 -24.06 -0.40
C PHE A 13 -5.68 -24.85 0.65
N PRO A 14 -6.26 -25.90 1.28
CA PRO A 14 -5.58 -26.64 2.33
C PRO A 14 -4.28 -27.28 1.83
N GLU A 15 -4.22 -27.73 0.59
CA GLU A 15 -3.02 -28.30 -0.04
C GLU A 15 -1.84 -27.31 -0.14
N VAL A 16 -2.12 -26.00 -0.17
CA VAL A 16 -1.10 -24.94 -0.20
C VAL A 16 -0.53 -24.71 1.18
N PHE A 17 -1.38 -24.70 2.21
CA PHE A 17 -0.99 -24.33 3.58
C PHE A 17 -0.54 -25.51 4.44
N ALA A 18 -0.91 -26.75 4.09
CA ALA A 18 -0.47 -27.95 4.79
C ALA A 18 0.96 -28.40 4.43
N ARG A 19 1.63 -27.77 3.48
CA ARG A 19 3.03 -28.06 3.13
C ARG A 19 3.99 -27.69 4.26
N VAL A 20 5.18 -28.32 4.30
CA VAL A 20 6.25 -27.99 5.27
C VAL A 20 6.62 -26.51 5.27
N ARG A 21 6.53 -25.84 4.11
CA ARG A 21 6.65 -24.38 3.95
C ARG A 21 5.34 -23.85 3.41
N GLY A 22 4.30 -23.89 4.27
CA GLY A 22 2.95 -23.51 3.88
C GLY A 22 2.84 -22.06 3.39
N GLY A 23 2.05 -21.86 2.34
CA GLY A 23 1.79 -20.59 1.71
C GLY A 23 1.94 -20.64 0.18
N PHE A 24 1.49 -19.58 -0.47
CA PHE A 24 1.55 -19.47 -1.93
C PHE A 24 2.97 -19.22 -2.42
N ASP A 25 3.32 -19.81 -3.57
CA ASP A 25 4.57 -19.56 -4.29
C ASP A 25 4.55 -18.18 -4.96
N GLY A 26 3.40 -17.80 -5.50
CA GLY A 26 3.21 -16.54 -6.20
C GLY A 26 1.77 -16.05 -6.16
N MET A 27 1.59 -14.74 -6.16
CA MET A 27 0.30 -14.08 -6.26
C MET A 27 0.39 -12.95 -7.28
N VAL A 28 -0.61 -12.84 -8.14
CA VAL A 28 -0.73 -11.73 -9.10
C VAL A 28 -2.14 -11.18 -9.00
N GLY A 29 -2.29 -9.86 -8.98
CA GLY A 29 -3.61 -9.30 -8.87
C GLY A 29 -3.70 -7.78 -8.99
N ASN A 30 -4.94 -7.35 -9.11
CA ASN A 30 -5.34 -5.96 -9.05
C ASN A 30 -6.31 -5.80 -7.88
N PRO A 31 -5.82 -5.55 -6.66
CA PRO A 31 -6.68 -5.36 -5.50
C PRO A 31 -7.49 -4.07 -5.62
N PRO A 32 -8.65 -3.98 -4.94
CA PRO A 32 -9.47 -2.79 -4.97
C PRO A 32 -8.76 -1.59 -4.32
N PHE A 33 -8.94 -0.41 -4.93
CA PHE A 33 -8.44 0.87 -4.43
C PHE A 33 -9.56 1.59 -3.68
N LEU A 34 -9.30 2.00 -2.45
CA LEU A 34 -10.23 2.79 -1.65
C LEU A 34 -9.44 3.62 -0.65
N GLY A 35 -9.38 4.92 -0.88
CA GLY A 35 -8.66 5.85 0.00
C GLY A 35 -9.07 5.68 1.47
N GLY A 36 -8.10 5.74 2.37
CA GLY A 36 -8.26 5.37 3.77
C GLY A 36 -9.40 6.09 4.50
N GLN A 37 -9.63 7.36 4.18
CA GLN A 37 -10.75 8.14 4.73
C GLN A 37 -12.13 7.59 4.33
N ARG A 38 -12.22 6.89 3.19
CA ARG A 38 -13.47 6.32 2.66
C ARG A 38 -13.79 4.94 3.21
N ILE A 39 -12.80 4.23 3.78
CA ILE A 39 -12.99 2.85 4.28
C ILE A 39 -14.09 2.81 5.33
N THR A 40 -14.07 3.74 6.30
CA THR A 40 -15.08 3.81 7.37
C THR A 40 -16.48 4.07 6.80
N GLY A 41 -16.61 5.00 5.86
CA GLY A 41 -17.90 5.32 5.23
C GLY A 41 -18.49 4.16 4.42
N VAL A 42 -17.65 3.38 3.74
CA VAL A 42 -18.09 2.27 2.87
C VAL A 42 -18.29 0.98 3.65
N ALA A 43 -17.37 0.63 4.55
CA ALA A 43 -17.31 -0.67 5.20
C ALA A 43 -17.61 -0.64 6.71
N GLY A 44 -17.64 0.53 7.31
CA GLY A 44 -17.89 0.72 8.75
C GLY A 44 -16.60 0.77 9.57
N THR A 45 -16.70 1.37 10.77
CA THR A 45 -15.59 1.53 11.72
C THR A 45 -15.02 0.18 12.17
N ALA A 46 -15.89 -0.78 12.49
CA ALA A 46 -15.47 -2.10 12.93
C ALA A 46 -14.56 -2.82 11.91
N PHE A 47 -14.86 -2.68 10.61
CA PHE A 47 -14.02 -3.26 9.57
C PHE A 47 -12.67 -2.55 9.48
N ARG A 48 -12.65 -1.22 9.55
CA ARG A 48 -11.40 -0.45 9.58
C ARG A 48 -10.54 -0.82 10.78
N ASP A 49 -11.13 -0.90 11.97
CA ASP A 49 -10.42 -1.25 13.20
C ASP A 49 -9.87 -2.68 13.14
N TRP A 50 -10.63 -3.60 12.53
CA TRP A 50 -10.16 -4.96 12.27
C TRP A 50 -8.95 -4.98 11.33
N LEU A 51 -8.96 -4.21 10.23
CA LEU A 51 -7.82 -4.10 9.33
C LEU A 51 -6.57 -3.60 10.06
N VAL A 52 -6.72 -2.56 10.88
CA VAL A 52 -5.61 -2.00 11.67
C VAL A 52 -5.08 -3.03 12.67
N ALA A 53 -5.96 -3.70 13.41
CA ALA A 53 -5.54 -4.63 14.46
C ALA A 53 -4.91 -5.92 13.92
N HIS A 54 -5.53 -6.51 12.87
CA HIS A 54 -5.18 -7.88 12.44
C HIS A 54 -4.37 -7.95 11.13
N ILE A 55 -4.43 -6.92 10.29
CA ILE A 55 -3.67 -6.90 9.04
C ILE A 55 -2.45 -5.98 9.15
N ALA A 56 -2.62 -4.81 9.75
CA ALA A 56 -1.54 -3.85 9.91
C ALA A 56 -0.83 -3.90 11.28
N GLU A 57 -1.12 -4.90 12.12
CA GLU A 57 -0.47 -5.11 13.42
C GLU A 57 -0.46 -3.84 14.31
N GLY A 58 -1.59 -3.13 14.32
CA GLY A 58 -1.76 -1.90 15.09
C GLY A 58 -1.25 -0.63 14.42
N ARG A 59 -0.63 -0.70 13.23
CA ARG A 59 -0.17 0.49 12.50
C ARG A 59 -1.37 1.30 12.03
N ARG A 60 -1.52 2.48 12.61
CA ARG A 60 -2.62 3.40 12.31
C ARG A 60 -2.19 4.40 11.24
N GLY A 61 -3.17 4.88 10.49
CA GLY A 61 -3.01 5.90 9.46
C GLY A 61 -4.23 5.95 8.56
N SER A 62 -4.24 6.90 7.64
CA SER A 62 -5.26 7.02 6.59
C SER A 62 -4.86 6.25 5.33
N ALA A 63 -4.35 5.01 5.53
CA ALA A 63 -3.85 4.18 4.44
C ALA A 63 -4.97 3.73 3.50
N ASP A 64 -4.70 3.73 2.19
CA ASP A 64 -5.59 3.13 1.19
C ASP A 64 -5.76 1.63 1.46
N LEU A 65 -6.93 1.11 1.13
CA LEU A 65 -7.27 -0.31 1.28
C LEU A 65 -6.24 -1.23 0.59
N VAL A 66 -5.62 -0.77 -0.49
CA VAL A 66 -4.60 -1.52 -1.22
C VAL A 66 -3.41 -1.91 -0.34
N ALA A 67 -3.01 -1.07 0.63
CA ALA A 67 -1.92 -1.40 1.55
C ALA A 67 -2.22 -2.66 2.38
N TYR A 68 -3.46 -2.80 2.85
CA TYR A 68 -3.89 -3.99 3.59
C TYR A 68 -3.94 -5.24 2.71
N PHE A 69 -4.25 -5.10 1.41
CA PHE A 69 -4.13 -6.22 0.46
C PHE A 69 -2.68 -6.65 0.24
N PHE A 70 -1.75 -5.70 0.17
CA PHE A 70 -0.31 -6.00 0.10
C PHE A 70 0.17 -6.76 1.33
N LEU A 71 -0.18 -6.28 2.53
CA LEU A 71 0.14 -6.97 3.79
C LEU A 71 -0.48 -8.37 3.85
N ARG A 72 -1.73 -8.51 3.39
CA ARG A 72 -2.39 -9.81 3.37
C ARG A 72 -1.74 -10.76 2.37
N ALA A 73 -1.43 -10.30 1.17
CA ALA A 73 -0.69 -11.10 0.19
C ALA A 73 0.65 -11.56 0.76
N TRP A 74 1.41 -10.63 1.39
CA TRP A 74 2.66 -10.94 2.06
C TRP A 74 2.50 -12.04 3.13
N SER A 75 1.46 -11.95 3.97
CA SER A 75 1.21 -12.95 5.03
C SER A 75 0.89 -14.34 4.49
N LEU A 76 0.32 -14.42 3.29
CA LEU A 76 -0.10 -15.66 2.64
C LEU A 76 1.00 -16.33 1.80
N LEU A 77 2.09 -15.62 1.51
CA LEU A 77 3.24 -16.20 0.82
C LEU A 77 4.04 -17.12 1.72
N ARG A 78 4.55 -18.23 1.15
CA ARG A 78 5.63 -18.98 1.78
C ARG A 78 6.94 -18.19 1.72
N GLU A 79 7.91 -18.60 2.52
CA GLU A 79 9.29 -18.12 2.38
C GLU A 79 9.84 -18.49 0.99
N GLY A 80 10.48 -17.54 0.32
CA GLY A 80 10.93 -17.68 -1.06
C GLY A 80 9.82 -17.48 -2.11
N GLY A 81 8.60 -17.16 -1.71
CA GLY A 81 7.51 -16.77 -2.60
C GLY A 81 7.53 -15.28 -2.93
N GLY A 82 6.69 -14.86 -3.87
CA GLY A 82 6.59 -13.46 -4.25
C GLY A 82 5.22 -13.07 -4.78
N PHE A 83 4.98 -11.78 -4.89
CA PHE A 83 3.78 -11.29 -5.55
C PHE A 83 4.08 -10.15 -6.53
N GLY A 84 3.20 -9.98 -7.53
CA GLY A 84 3.10 -8.83 -8.40
C GLY A 84 1.71 -8.22 -8.26
N LEU A 85 1.60 -7.05 -7.63
CA LEU A 85 0.31 -6.39 -7.43
C LEU A 85 0.30 -5.01 -8.04
N LEU A 86 -0.90 -4.64 -8.55
CA LEU A 86 -1.20 -3.29 -8.97
C LEU A 86 -1.68 -2.48 -7.77
N ALA A 87 -1.30 -1.21 -7.72
CA ALA A 87 -1.72 -0.26 -6.69
C ALA A 87 -1.98 1.12 -7.30
N VAL A 88 -2.65 1.99 -6.56
CA VAL A 88 -2.60 3.43 -6.83
C VAL A 88 -1.21 3.96 -6.52
N ASN A 89 -0.82 5.07 -7.16
CA ASN A 89 0.50 5.69 -6.95
C ASN A 89 0.80 6.00 -5.47
N THR A 90 -0.23 6.31 -4.68
CA THR A 90 -0.09 6.58 -3.24
C THR A 90 0.42 5.40 -2.42
N ILE A 91 0.57 4.19 -3.01
CA ILE A 91 1.23 3.06 -2.35
C ILE A 91 2.66 3.41 -1.88
N ALA A 92 3.32 4.32 -2.58
CA ALA A 92 4.65 4.83 -2.26
C ALA A 92 4.63 6.13 -1.42
N GLU A 93 3.46 6.59 -0.95
CA GLU A 93 3.30 7.89 -0.33
C GLU A 93 2.60 7.82 1.04
N GLY A 94 2.94 8.74 1.94
CA GLY A 94 2.26 8.99 3.21
C GLY A 94 1.94 7.75 4.03
N ASP A 95 0.76 7.72 4.63
CA ASP A 95 0.29 6.63 5.50
C ASP A 95 0.17 5.30 4.75
N THR A 96 -0.20 5.33 3.46
CA THR A 96 -0.34 4.11 2.64
C THR A 96 1.00 3.40 2.48
N ARG A 97 2.08 4.15 2.24
CA ARG A 97 3.44 3.62 2.19
C ARG A 97 3.88 3.07 3.55
N GLN A 98 3.68 3.85 4.60
CA GLN A 98 4.13 3.49 5.95
C GLN A 98 3.44 2.22 6.46
N VAL A 99 2.13 2.11 6.29
CA VAL A 99 1.36 0.93 6.69
C VAL A 99 1.67 -0.28 5.81
N GLY A 100 1.87 -0.07 4.49
CA GLY A 100 2.09 -1.12 3.50
C GLY A 100 3.57 -1.43 3.24
N LEU A 101 4.15 -0.79 2.24
CA LEU A 101 5.48 -1.12 1.72
C LEU A 101 6.59 -0.99 2.76
N GLU A 102 6.59 0.07 3.57
CA GLU A 102 7.63 0.30 4.58
C GLU A 102 7.59 -0.78 5.66
N ALA A 103 6.39 -1.15 6.11
CA ALA A 103 6.23 -2.23 7.08
C ALA A 103 6.74 -3.57 6.53
N MET A 104 6.44 -3.89 5.26
CA MET A 104 6.91 -5.12 4.63
C MET A 104 8.43 -5.12 4.43
N VAL A 105 9.01 -4.02 3.94
CA VAL A 105 10.46 -3.89 3.76
C VAL A 105 11.17 -4.02 5.12
N GLY A 106 10.64 -3.40 6.18
CA GLY A 106 11.14 -3.56 7.55
C GLY A 106 11.05 -5.00 8.08
N ALA A 107 10.10 -5.79 7.58
CA ALA A 107 9.94 -7.22 7.88
C ALA A 107 10.75 -8.15 6.94
N GLY A 108 11.65 -7.60 6.12
CA GLY A 108 12.53 -8.37 5.25
C GLY A 108 11.99 -8.63 3.84
N ALA A 109 10.94 -7.93 3.43
CA ALA A 109 10.49 -7.99 2.04
C ALA A 109 11.49 -7.30 1.11
N VAL A 110 11.70 -7.89 -0.07
CA VAL A 110 12.53 -7.28 -1.11
C VAL A 110 11.64 -6.88 -2.29
N ILE A 111 11.58 -5.58 -2.57
CA ILE A 111 10.99 -5.09 -3.82
C ILE A 111 12.03 -5.32 -4.91
N HIS A 112 11.75 -6.24 -5.83
CA HIS A 112 12.71 -6.60 -6.88
C HIS A 112 12.37 -6.01 -8.24
N ALA A 113 11.11 -5.59 -8.46
CA ALA A 113 10.76 -4.81 -9.63
C ALA A 113 9.63 -3.83 -9.27
N ALA A 114 9.72 -2.61 -9.80
CA ALA A 114 8.69 -1.60 -9.62
C ALA A 114 8.56 -0.70 -10.84
N TYR A 115 7.31 -0.32 -11.11
CA TYR A 115 6.92 0.62 -12.16
C TYR A 115 5.96 1.64 -11.53
N PRO A 116 6.50 2.65 -10.82
CA PRO A 116 5.71 3.70 -10.20
C PRO A 116 5.12 4.68 -11.21
N ASN A 117 3.98 5.26 -10.86
CA ASN A 117 3.37 6.40 -11.57
C ASN A 117 3.05 6.14 -13.05
N GLU A 118 2.60 4.95 -13.38
CA GLU A 118 2.15 4.64 -14.74
C GLU A 118 0.68 5.07 -14.93
N PRO A 119 0.35 5.80 -16.00
CA PRO A 119 -1.03 6.08 -16.31
C PRO A 119 -1.78 4.77 -16.63
N TRP A 120 -2.99 4.64 -16.12
CA TRP A 120 -3.82 3.49 -16.44
C TRP A 120 -4.22 3.51 -17.93
N PRO A 121 -4.02 2.41 -18.66
CA PRO A 121 -4.30 2.39 -20.11
C PRO A 121 -5.80 2.36 -20.45
N GLY A 122 -6.69 2.28 -19.46
CA GLY A 122 -8.13 2.25 -19.64
C GLY A 122 -8.77 3.65 -19.57
N LYS A 123 -10.12 3.69 -19.55
CA LYS A 123 -10.88 4.94 -19.50
C LYS A 123 -10.79 5.70 -18.17
N ALA A 124 -10.36 5.05 -17.10
CA ALA A 124 -10.25 5.70 -15.79
C ALA A 124 -8.99 6.57 -15.70
N ALA A 125 -9.15 7.82 -15.30
CA ALA A 125 -8.04 8.74 -15.03
C ALA A 125 -7.36 8.40 -13.69
N VAL A 126 -6.62 7.29 -13.65
CA VAL A 126 -5.93 6.80 -12.45
C VAL A 126 -4.44 6.62 -12.77
N ILE A 127 -3.60 7.06 -11.86
CA ILE A 127 -2.16 6.76 -11.87
C ILE A 127 -1.93 5.53 -11.00
N THR A 128 -1.26 4.54 -11.54
CA THR A 128 -1.02 3.26 -10.88
C THR A 128 0.46 2.97 -10.71
N SER A 129 0.77 2.03 -9.84
CA SER A 129 2.11 1.50 -9.64
C SER A 129 2.04 -0.03 -9.67
N ARG A 130 2.91 -0.67 -10.43
CA ARG A 130 3.10 -2.13 -10.39
C ARG A 130 4.26 -2.44 -9.47
N VAL A 131 4.03 -3.27 -8.48
CA VAL A 131 5.04 -3.58 -7.46
C VAL A 131 5.20 -5.09 -7.35
N HIS A 132 6.44 -5.54 -7.49
CA HIS A 132 6.81 -6.94 -7.36
C HIS A 132 7.68 -7.13 -6.11
N VAL A 133 7.20 -7.98 -5.22
CA VAL A 133 7.81 -8.22 -3.91
C VAL A 133 8.16 -9.69 -3.77
N HIS A 134 9.32 -9.96 -3.17
CA HIS A 134 9.77 -11.30 -2.81
C HIS A 134 9.88 -11.42 -1.29
N LYS A 135 9.49 -12.55 -0.75
CA LYS A 135 9.59 -12.88 0.68
C LYS A 135 10.89 -13.61 0.95
N GLY A 136 11.73 -13.01 1.79
CA GLY A 136 13.07 -13.53 2.10
C GLY A 136 14.16 -13.01 1.20
N GLY A 137 15.35 -13.63 1.28
CA GLY A 137 16.54 -13.18 0.57
C GLY A 137 16.38 -13.21 -0.96
N TRP A 138 16.78 -12.15 -1.62
CA TRP A 138 16.73 -11.98 -3.07
C TRP A 138 18.15 -11.86 -3.64
N ARG A 139 18.50 -12.76 -4.59
CA ARG A 139 19.81 -12.76 -5.28
C ARG A 139 19.72 -12.36 -6.75
N GLY A 140 18.51 -12.17 -7.27
CA GLY A 140 18.28 -11.77 -8.65
C GLY A 140 18.56 -10.29 -8.92
N ALA A 141 18.53 -9.91 -10.18
CA ALA A 141 18.57 -8.51 -10.58
C ALA A 141 17.32 -7.76 -10.06
N ARG A 142 17.46 -6.47 -9.79
CA ARG A 142 16.35 -5.57 -9.49
C ARG A 142 16.12 -4.63 -10.66
N SER A 143 14.87 -4.27 -10.89
CA SER A 143 14.48 -3.42 -12.00
C SER A 143 13.51 -2.32 -11.56
N LEU A 144 13.90 -1.08 -11.76
CA LEU A 144 13.04 0.09 -11.56
C LEU A 144 12.75 0.73 -12.92
N LEU A 145 11.45 0.80 -13.30
CA LEU A 145 11.03 1.31 -14.60
C LEU A 145 11.72 0.59 -15.78
N GLY A 146 11.97 -0.72 -15.65
CA GLY A 146 12.66 -1.51 -16.65
C GLY A 146 14.19 -1.35 -16.68
N ARG A 147 14.77 -0.53 -15.81
CA ARG A 147 16.23 -0.30 -15.72
C ARG A 147 16.80 -1.04 -14.51
N PRO A 148 18.03 -1.55 -14.59
CA PRO A 148 18.72 -2.14 -13.45
C PRO A 148 18.80 -1.15 -12.28
N ALA A 149 18.53 -1.64 -11.06
CA ALA A 149 18.62 -0.85 -9.85
C ALA A 149 19.36 -1.63 -8.76
N PRO A 150 20.21 -0.97 -7.93
CA PRO A 150 20.93 -1.65 -6.85
C PRO A 150 19.98 -2.09 -5.72
N PHE A 151 18.97 -1.32 -5.44
CA PHE A 151 17.86 -1.60 -4.52
C PHE A 151 16.61 -0.82 -4.93
N ILE A 152 15.47 -1.15 -4.33
CA ILE A 152 14.23 -0.39 -4.50
C ILE A 152 13.64 -0.19 -3.10
N SER A 153 13.50 1.07 -2.70
CA SER A 153 12.96 1.48 -1.40
C SER A 153 11.43 1.37 -1.34
N ALA A 154 10.85 1.56 -0.17
CA ALA A 154 9.40 1.66 0.01
C ALA A 154 8.76 2.87 -0.71
N PHE A 155 9.56 3.84 -1.13
CA PHE A 155 9.15 4.95 -1.99
C PHE A 155 9.13 4.60 -3.49
N LEU A 156 9.43 3.35 -3.83
CA LEU A 156 9.62 2.87 -5.20
C LEU A 156 10.70 3.68 -5.95
N SER A 157 11.80 3.93 -5.26
CA SER A 157 12.95 4.68 -5.71
C SER A 157 14.23 3.87 -5.46
N ASP A 158 15.26 4.09 -6.27
CA ASP A 158 16.60 3.53 -6.13
C ASP A 158 17.56 4.45 -5.34
N ARG A 159 17.00 5.52 -4.73
CA ARG A 159 17.73 6.44 -3.89
C ARG A 159 17.55 6.10 -2.42
N GLU A 160 18.60 6.30 -1.62
CA GLU A 160 18.46 6.30 -0.17
C GLU A 160 17.57 7.47 0.25
N GLU A 161 16.42 7.17 0.79
CA GLU A 161 15.51 8.17 1.32
C GLU A 161 15.58 8.16 2.84
N TRP A 162 15.96 9.28 3.38
CA TRP A 162 16.04 9.48 4.81
C TRP A 162 14.63 9.71 5.36
N SER A 163 14.31 9.04 6.44
CA SER A 163 13.08 9.33 7.19
C SER A 163 13.14 10.76 7.70
N LEU A 164 12.38 11.65 7.06
CA LEU A 164 12.30 13.05 7.45
C LEU A 164 11.72 13.16 8.86
N LYS A 165 12.52 13.61 9.80
CA LYS A 165 12.05 13.94 11.15
C LYS A 165 11.55 15.39 11.15
N ARG A 166 10.47 15.66 11.90
CA ARG A 166 10.01 17.02 12.14
C ARG A 166 11.14 17.77 12.85
N LEU A 167 11.54 18.91 12.29
CA LEU A 167 12.50 19.79 12.93
C LEU A 167 11.86 20.40 14.17
N ALA A 168 12.41 20.14 15.35
CA ALA A 168 11.92 20.70 16.60
C ALA A 168 11.92 22.23 16.60
N ALA A 169 12.94 22.83 15.92
CA ALA A 169 13.05 24.27 15.73
C ALA A 169 11.87 24.91 14.97
N ASN A 170 11.17 24.13 14.12
CA ASN A 170 10.04 24.62 13.33
C ASN A 170 8.69 24.35 14.00
N LYS A 171 8.69 23.80 15.21
CA LYS A 171 7.47 23.64 16.02
C LYS A 171 6.93 25.03 16.32
N SER A 172 5.72 25.34 15.86
CA SER A 172 5.06 26.63 15.98
C SER A 172 5.43 27.71 14.94
N LEU A 173 6.31 27.42 13.97
CA LEU A 173 6.65 28.36 12.91
C LEU A 173 5.83 28.14 11.62
N ALA A 174 5.24 26.95 11.47
CA ALA A 174 4.43 26.63 10.31
C ALA A 174 3.11 25.97 10.76
N TYR A 175 2.03 26.44 10.23
CA TYR A 175 0.68 25.94 10.50
C TYR A 175 0.03 25.57 9.17
N GLN A 176 -0.80 24.54 9.19
CA GLN A 176 -1.68 24.27 8.06
C GLN A 176 -2.69 25.42 7.98
N GLY A 177 -2.74 26.11 6.85
CA GLY A 177 -3.75 27.15 6.60
C GLY A 177 -5.16 26.57 6.56
N SER A 178 -6.14 27.44 6.49
CA SER A 178 -7.55 27.03 6.38
C SER A 178 -7.77 26.28 5.07
N ASN A 179 -8.28 25.07 5.17
CA ASN A 179 -8.75 24.32 4.01
C ASN A 179 -10.14 24.85 3.62
N VAL A 180 -10.26 25.54 2.52
CA VAL A 180 -11.55 25.93 1.95
C VAL A 180 -12.18 24.71 1.31
N VAL A 181 -13.20 24.15 1.94
CA VAL A 181 -13.91 22.95 1.47
C VAL A 181 -15.33 23.37 1.06
N GLY A 182 -15.61 23.24 -0.25
CA GLY A 182 -16.92 23.53 -0.81
C GLY A 182 -16.98 24.85 -1.59
N ILE A 183 -17.91 24.93 -2.53
CA ILE A 183 -18.07 26.07 -3.47
C ILE A 183 -18.59 27.32 -2.75
N GLY A 184 -19.21 27.19 -1.58
CA GLY A 184 -19.78 28.33 -0.83
C GLY A 184 -18.75 29.34 -0.32
N PHE A 185 -17.45 29.02 -0.38
CA PHE A 185 -16.35 29.91 -0.01
C PHE A 185 -15.69 30.62 -1.20
N LEU A 186 -16.16 30.34 -2.42
CA LEU A 186 -15.65 31.00 -3.61
C LEU A 186 -16.51 32.20 -3.93
N LEU A 187 -15.91 33.39 -3.87
CA LEU A 187 -16.53 34.62 -4.35
C LEU A 187 -16.18 34.79 -5.83
N SER A 188 -17.15 35.19 -6.63
CA SER A 188 -16.88 35.67 -8.00
C SER A 188 -16.17 37.02 -7.93
N GLU A 189 -15.31 37.31 -8.91
CA GLU A 189 -14.61 38.62 -9.01
C GLU A 189 -15.55 39.86 -8.93
N SER A 190 -16.82 39.67 -9.25
CA SER A 190 -17.83 40.73 -9.14
C SER A 190 -18.35 40.93 -7.70
N ARG A 191 -17.92 40.11 -6.73
CA ARG A 191 -18.33 40.18 -5.30
C ARG A 191 -17.14 40.25 -4.34
N ALA A 192 -15.90 40.37 -4.85
CA ALA A 192 -14.69 40.56 -4.07
C ALA A 192 -14.41 42.05 -3.80
#